data_2247c0475bcfdd04a62c9b15a9686d6b
#
_entry.id   2247c0475bcfdd04a62c9b15a9686d6b
#
_cell.length_a   1.000
_cell.length_b   1.000
_cell.length_c   1.000
_cell.angle_alpha   90.00
_cell.angle_beta   90.00
_cell.angle_gamma   90.00
#
_symmetry.space_group_name_H-M   'P 1'
#
loop_
_entity.id
_entity.type
_entity.pdbx_description
1 polymer ?
#
loop_
_entity_poly.entity_id
_entity_poly.type
_entity_poly.pdbx_seq_one_letter_code
_entity_poly.pdbx_strand_id
1 'polypeptide(L)'
;WALPLGLLVGTLLALGSVAAVWSLAGWIGRSRSHAGRIESVAALGDAGTEAPIEVICAMPPSWGGHRPGQFVFVRFEGTEGAHPFTIASAPHALGNSPKGEPLLRLVIKPLGDYTRTLPQRLHAGQRVDIEGPYGRFDGKGSRRRQQVWVAAGVGVTPFLALLEARQPGLSTGRSDSTPAHMHYCTRDARRDPLLARLQALCAQAVPPVPLAVYSEAQGQRLTPQDLEAAPGPLDIWFCGPQGLGDALHEHARGPSPWRLHRESFVMR
;
A
#
# COMPACT_ATOMS: atom_id res chain seq x y z
N TRP A 1 -25.12 -10.85 -42.76
CA TRP A 1 -24.73 -11.04 -41.37
C TRP A 1 -23.23 -11.30 -41.19
N ALA A 2 -22.54 -11.93 -42.15
CA ALA A 2 -21.09 -12.22 -42.04
C ALA A 2 -20.18 -10.99 -42.23
N LEU A 3 -20.53 -10.05 -43.09
CA LEU A 3 -19.79 -8.82 -43.37
C LEU A 3 -19.64 -7.89 -42.15
N PRO A 4 -20.73 -7.56 -41.40
CA PRO A 4 -20.58 -6.70 -40.21
C PRO A 4 -19.82 -7.37 -39.08
N LEU A 5 -19.92 -8.70 -38.91
CA LEU A 5 -19.18 -9.45 -37.93
C LEU A 5 -17.67 -9.45 -38.28
N GLY A 6 -17.31 -9.67 -39.56
CA GLY A 6 -15.94 -9.62 -40.02
C GLY A 6 -15.28 -8.25 -39.82
N LEU A 7 -16.02 -7.16 -40.08
CA LEU A 7 -15.55 -5.81 -39.83
C LEU A 7 -15.35 -5.54 -38.33
N LEU A 8 -16.27 -6.01 -37.48
CA LEU A 8 -16.14 -5.85 -36.02
C LEU A 8 -14.90 -6.57 -35.50
N VAL A 9 -14.73 -7.84 -35.88
CA VAL A 9 -13.57 -8.66 -35.45
C VAL A 9 -12.27 -8.04 -35.97
N GLY A 10 -12.24 -7.63 -37.26
CA GLY A 10 -11.07 -6.97 -37.84
C GLY A 10 -10.69 -5.67 -37.13
N THR A 11 -11.68 -4.86 -36.76
CA THR A 11 -11.46 -3.62 -36.00
C THR A 11 -10.93 -3.90 -34.61
N LEU A 12 -11.48 -4.88 -33.90
CA LEU A 12 -11.01 -5.27 -32.56
C LEU A 12 -9.57 -5.81 -32.60
N LEU A 13 -9.23 -6.62 -33.59
CA LEU A 13 -7.87 -7.13 -33.77
C LEU A 13 -6.89 -5.99 -34.08
N ALA A 14 -7.25 -5.06 -34.98
CA ALA A 14 -6.41 -3.91 -35.30
C ALA A 14 -6.19 -3.01 -34.06
N LEU A 15 -7.22 -2.69 -33.32
CA LEU A 15 -7.12 -1.90 -32.09
C LEU A 15 -6.27 -2.64 -31.02
N GLY A 16 -6.46 -3.95 -30.87
CA GLY A 16 -5.66 -4.77 -29.98
C GLY A 16 -4.18 -4.79 -30.37
N SER A 17 -3.88 -4.92 -31.66
CA SER A 17 -2.51 -4.87 -32.18
C SER A 17 -1.84 -3.52 -31.96
N VAL A 18 -2.55 -2.42 -32.22
CA VAL A 18 -2.07 -1.06 -31.94
C VAL A 18 -1.79 -0.88 -30.44
N ALA A 19 -2.72 -1.30 -29.56
CA ALA A 19 -2.52 -1.23 -28.13
C ALA A 19 -1.32 -2.07 -27.65
N ALA A 20 -1.13 -3.26 -28.24
CA ALA A 20 0.02 -4.12 -27.94
C ALA A 20 1.34 -3.45 -28.38
N VAL A 21 1.41 -2.87 -29.57
CA VAL A 21 2.60 -2.14 -30.06
C VAL A 21 2.89 -0.95 -29.15
N TRP A 22 1.88 -0.17 -28.77
CA TRP A 22 2.05 0.98 -27.86
C TRP A 22 2.52 0.55 -26.47
N SER A 23 2.03 -0.60 -25.98
CA SER A 23 2.49 -1.18 -24.72
C SER A 23 3.95 -1.62 -24.80
N LEU A 24 4.33 -2.35 -25.86
CA LEU A 24 5.70 -2.80 -26.10
C LEU A 24 6.68 -1.63 -26.32
N ALA A 25 6.23 -0.56 -26.97
CA ALA A 25 7.00 0.67 -27.15
C ALA A 25 7.12 1.52 -25.86
N GLY A 26 6.50 1.08 -24.76
CA GLY A 26 6.53 1.79 -23.49
C GLY A 26 5.79 3.15 -23.50
N TRP A 27 4.85 3.35 -24.44
CA TRP A 27 4.09 4.59 -24.55
C TRP A 27 2.91 4.64 -23.61
N ILE A 28 2.37 3.46 -23.24
CA ILE A 28 1.30 3.35 -22.23
C ILE A 28 1.92 3.59 -20.85
N GLY A 29 1.36 4.52 -20.10
CA GLY A 29 1.84 4.87 -18.76
C GLY A 29 2.98 5.91 -18.72
N ARG A 30 3.59 6.27 -19.88
CA ARG A 30 4.74 7.17 -19.94
C ARG A 30 4.49 8.54 -19.28
N SER A 31 3.27 9.06 -19.36
CA SER A 31 2.88 10.32 -18.69
C SER A 31 2.84 10.23 -17.16
N ARG A 32 2.86 9.01 -16.61
CA ARG A 32 2.86 8.73 -15.17
C ARG A 32 4.18 8.11 -14.69
N SER A 33 5.17 8.01 -15.58
CA SER A 33 6.49 7.47 -15.24
C SER A 33 7.43 8.62 -14.89
N HIS A 34 8.05 8.53 -13.73
CA HIS A 34 8.93 9.54 -13.16
C HIS A 34 10.26 8.90 -12.80
N ALA A 35 11.36 9.50 -13.26
CA ALA A 35 12.69 9.10 -12.87
C ALA A 35 13.06 9.78 -11.56
N GLY A 36 13.07 9.02 -10.49
CA GLY A 36 13.49 9.42 -9.16
C GLY A 36 14.87 8.89 -8.79
N ARG A 37 15.23 9.07 -7.53
CA ARG A 37 16.50 8.61 -6.96
C ARG A 37 16.26 8.07 -5.55
N ILE A 38 16.94 7.01 -5.20
CA ILE A 38 16.96 6.51 -3.82
C ILE A 38 17.74 7.51 -2.95
N GLU A 39 17.08 8.06 -1.95
CA GLU A 39 17.71 8.96 -0.97
C GLU A 39 18.36 8.18 0.16
N SER A 40 17.68 7.14 0.64
CA SER A 40 18.22 6.24 1.67
C SER A 40 17.60 4.85 1.61
N VAL A 41 18.34 3.87 2.10
CA VAL A 41 17.89 2.50 2.33
C VAL A 41 18.29 2.12 3.75
N ALA A 42 17.33 1.65 4.54
CA ALA A 42 17.58 1.21 5.91
C ALA A 42 16.89 -0.13 6.20
N ALA A 43 17.59 -1.05 6.86
CA ALA A 43 16.93 -2.24 7.39
C ALA A 43 16.06 -1.85 8.58
N LEU A 44 14.87 -2.46 8.66
CA LEU A 44 13.97 -2.30 9.79
C LEU A 44 14.09 -3.51 10.72
N GLY A 45 14.47 -3.26 11.98
CA GLY A 45 14.71 -4.31 12.98
C GLY A 45 16.09 -4.95 12.92
N ASP A 46 16.23 -6.12 13.54
CA ASP A 46 17.50 -6.84 13.59
C ASP A 46 17.95 -7.26 12.19
N ALA A 47 19.23 -7.05 11.91
CA ALA A 47 19.83 -7.32 10.61
C ALA A 47 19.81 -8.83 10.29
N GLY A 48 18.73 -9.28 9.64
CA GLY A 48 18.57 -10.62 9.11
C GLY A 48 18.11 -10.56 7.65
N THR A 49 18.30 -11.64 6.92
CA THR A 49 17.95 -11.75 5.50
C THR A 49 16.44 -11.58 5.22
N GLU A 50 15.59 -11.67 6.25
CA GLU A 50 14.15 -11.49 6.16
C GLU A 50 13.65 -10.16 6.73
N ALA A 51 14.56 -9.30 7.24
CA ALA A 51 14.17 -7.98 7.75
C ALA A 51 13.59 -7.11 6.62
N PRO A 52 12.46 -6.44 6.84
CA PRO A 52 11.97 -5.46 5.88
C PRO A 52 12.97 -4.31 5.73
N ILE A 53 13.02 -3.72 4.53
CA ILE A 53 13.79 -2.50 4.29
C ILE A 53 12.86 -1.31 4.07
N GLU A 54 13.25 -0.17 4.58
CA GLU A 54 12.68 1.13 4.26
C GLU A 54 13.50 1.76 3.14
N VAL A 55 12.84 2.16 2.06
CA VAL A 55 13.47 2.85 0.93
C VAL A 55 12.81 4.22 0.81
N ILE A 56 13.59 5.27 0.96
CA ILE A 56 13.14 6.63 0.73
C ILE A 56 13.58 7.04 -0.67
N CYS A 57 12.61 7.49 -1.48
CA CYS A 57 12.84 7.94 -2.84
C CYS A 57 12.60 9.45 -2.94
N ALA A 58 13.55 10.19 -3.53
CA ALA A 58 13.40 11.57 -3.93
C ALA A 58 12.79 11.61 -5.34
N MET A 59 11.70 12.35 -5.48
CA MET A 59 10.91 12.41 -6.71
C MET A 59 11.18 13.72 -7.46
N PRO A 60 11.17 13.68 -8.80
CA PRO A 60 11.40 14.88 -9.59
C PRO A 60 10.26 15.90 -9.42
N PRO A 61 10.47 17.18 -9.79
CA PRO A 61 9.42 18.22 -9.74
C PRO A 61 8.17 17.89 -10.57
N SER A 62 8.30 17.00 -11.57
CA SER A 62 7.17 16.50 -12.37
C SER A 62 6.27 15.52 -11.60
N TRP A 63 6.67 15.08 -10.41
CA TRP A 63 5.83 14.26 -9.55
C TRP A 63 4.67 15.07 -8.99
N GLY A 64 3.46 14.79 -9.43
CA GLY A 64 2.25 15.49 -8.99
C GLY A 64 1.78 15.17 -7.57
N GLY A 65 2.58 14.41 -6.80
CA GLY A 65 2.21 13.95 -5.47
C GLY A 65 1.38 12.66 -5.49
N HIS A 66 0.98 12.22 -4.31
CA HIS A 66 0.15 11.03 -4.11
C HIS A 66 -0.87 11.28 -2.99
N ARG A 67 -1.80 10.35 -2.84
CA ARG A 67 -2.72 10.29 -1.69
C ARG A 67 -2.38 9.09 -0.82
N PRO A 68 -2.59 9.16 0.50
CA PRO A 68 -2.39 8.01 1.38
C PRO A 68 -3.15 6.79 0.89
N GLY A 69 -2.53 5.60 1.01
CA GLY A 69 -3.09 4.33 0.57
C GLY A 69 -2.97 4.03 -0.93
N GLN A 70 -2.31 4.88 -1.71
CA GLN A 70 -1.97 4.59 -3.10
C GLN A 70 -0.69 3.75 -3.19
N PHE A 71 -0.52 3.10 -4.36
CA PHE A 71 0.68 2.33 -4.70
C PHE A 71 1.29 2.84 -6.00
N VAL A 72 2.51 2.41 -6.26
CA VAL A 72 3.28 2.70 -7.47
C VAL A 72 3.88 1.42 -8.02
N PHE A 73 4.12 1.38 -9.33
CA PHE A 73 5.02 0.40 -9.92
C PHE A 73 6.44 0.97 -9.89
N VAL A 74 7.37 0.20 -9.36
CA VAL A 74 8.76 0.62 -9.17
C VAL A 74 9.68 -0.33 -9.90
N ARG A 75 10.59 0.24 -10.68
CA ARG A 75 11.74 -0.45 -11.27
C ARG A 75 13.01 0.19 -10.74
N PHE A 76 13.77 -0.57 -9.98
CA PHE A 76 15.08 -0.14 -9.52
C PHE A 76 16.12 -0.39 -10.64
N GLU A 77 17.10 0.50 -10.75
CA GLU A 77 18.19 0.35 -11.71
C GLU A 77 18.92 -0.99 -11.50
N GLY A 78 19.22 -1.68 -12.62
CA GLY A 78 19.86 -2.99 -12.58
C GLY A 78 18.95 -4.15 -12.16
N THR A 79 17.61 -3.93 -12.03
CA THR A 79 16.63 -4.99 -11.76
C THR A 79 15.70 -5.22 -12.95
N GLU A 80 15.11 -6.41 -13.01
CA GLU A 80 14.12 -6.74 -14.03
C GLU A 80 12.71 -6.34 -13.63
N GLY A 81 11.96 -5.80 -14.59
CA GLY A 81 10.55 -5.49 -14.45
C GLY A 81 10.22 -4.33 -13.49
N ALA A 82 8.96 -3.95 -13.49
CA ALA A 82 8.39 -3.02 -12.53
C ALA A 82 7.47 -3.79 -11.59
N HIS A 83 7.63 -3.58 -10.29
CA HIS A 83 6.85 -4.28 -9.26
C HIS A 83 6.00 -3.30 -8.46
N PRO A 84 4.78 -3.69 -8.05
CA PRO A 84 3.90 -2.83 -7.29
C PRO A 84 4.36 -2.73 -5.83
N PHE A 85 4.46 -1.51 -5.32
CA PHE A 85 4.72 -1.23 -3.90
C PHE A 85 3.77 -0.17 -3.38
N THR A 86 3.19 -0.41 -2.22
CA THR A 86 2.37 0.59 -1.52
C THR A 86 3.25 1.74 -1.05
N ILE A 87 2.78 2.98 -1.25
CA ILE A 87 3.42 4.16 -0.68
C ILE A 87 3.12 4.19 0.82
N ALA A 88 4.16 4.06 1.63
CA ALA A 88 4.07 3.93 3.09
C ALA A 88 4.22 5.29 3.82
N SER A 89 4.05 6.41 3.12
CA SER A 89 4.08 7.75 3.69
C SER A 89 2.89 8.58 3.23
N ALA A 90 2.44 9.51 4.08
CA ALA A 90 1.56 10.58 3.62
C ALA A 90 2.34 11.61 2.78
N PRO A 91 1.66 12.37 1.89
CA PRO A 91 2.27 13.50 1.22
C PRO A 91 2.90 14.47 2.24
N HIS A 92 4.10 14.93 1.95
CA HIS A 92 4.86 15.89 2.78
C HIS A 92 5.28 15.38 4.17
N ALA A 93 4.90 14.15 4.58
CA ALA A 93 5.27 13.61 5.90
C ALA A 93 6.80 13.47 6.10
N LEU A 94 7.54 13.30 5.02
CA LEU A 94 9.00 13.17 5.02
C LEU A 94 9.72 14.48 4.74
N GLY A 95 8.98 15.56 4.45
CA GLY A 95 9.58 16.78 3.94
C GLY A 95 10.17 16.63 2.53
N ASN A 96 11.24 17.36 2.28
CA ASN A 96 11.95 17.33 1.00
C ASN A 96 13.39 16.85 1.18
N SER A 97 13.99 16.35 0.10
CA SER A 97 15.43 16.07 0.03
C SER A 97 16.25 17.34 0.20
N PRO A 98 17.58 17.26 0.43
CA PRO A 98 18.46 18.42 0.45
C PRO A 98 18.41 19.26 -0.83
N LYS A 99 17.92 18.69 -1.93
CA LYS A 99 17.71 19.37 -3.21
C LYS A 99 16.30 19.96 -3.39
N GLY A 100 15.46 19.90 -2.36
CA GLY A 100 14.08 20.38 -2.41
C GLY A 100 13.08 19.42 -3.10
N GLU A 101 13.49 18.20 -3.41
CA GLU A 101 12.64 17.20 -4.09
C GLU A 101 11.70 16.53 -3.07
N PRO A 102 10.40 16.32 -3.39
CA PRO A 102 9.49 15.63 -2.49
C PRO A 102 9.93 14.18 -2.27
N LEU A 103 9.76 13.70 -1.04
CA LEU A 103 10.14 12.35 -0.65
C LEU A 103 8.92 11.44 -0.54
N LEU A 104 9.09 10.17 -0.91
CA LEU A 104 8.16 9.10 -0.63
C LEU A 104 8.87 7.91 0.01
N ARG A 105 8.12 7.16 0.82
CA ARG A 105 8.61 5.96 1.53
C ARG A 105 7.98 4.72 0.94
N LEU A 106 8.82 3.71 0.71
CA LEU A 106 8.41 2.34 0.47
C LEU A 106 8.91 1.47 1.62
N VAL A 107 8.11 0.48 2.03
CA VAL A 107 8.56 -0.57 2.96
C VAL A 107 8.45 -1.89 2.22
N ILE A 108 9.58 -2.55 2.03
CA ILE A 108 9.71 -3.75 1.23
C ILE A 108 10.10 -4.91 2.12
N LYS A 109 9.24 -5.94 2.18
CA LYS A 109 9.55 -7.19 2.87
C LYS A 109 10.08 -8.21 1.87
N PRO A 110 11.19 -8.91 2.18
CA PRO A 110 11.73 -9.98 1.36
C PRO A 110 10.82 -11.22 1.39
N LEU A 111 9.82 -11.30 0.49
CA LEU A 111 8.84 -12.38 0.45
C LEU A 111 9.03 -13.31 -0.76
N GLY A 112 9.40 -12.78 -1.91
CA GLY A 112 9.63 -13.51 -3.16
C GLY A 112 11.06 -13.35 -3.65
N ASP A 113 11.43 -14.06 -4.72
CA ASP A 113 12.79 -14.09 -5.24
C ASP A 113 13.32 -12.70 -5.57
N TYR A 114 12.49 -11.87 -6.20
CA TYR A 114 12.84 -10.49 -6.52
C TYR A 114 13.12 -9.67 -5.26
N THR A 115 12.18 -9.63 -4.31
CA THR A 115 12.29 -8.78 -3.11
C THR A 115 13.39 -9.22 -2.15
N ARG A 116 13.77 -10.49 -2.16
CA ARG A 116 14.90 -11.03 -1.36
C ARG A 116 16.26 -10.50 -1.82
N THR A 117 16.40 -10.12 -3.09
CA THR A 117 17.65 -9.58 -3.61
C THR A 117 17.84 -8.08 -3.32
N LEU A 118 16.74 -7.36 -3.08
CA LEU A 118 16.76 -5.90 -2.96
C LEU A 118 17.63 -5.37 -1.81
N PRO A 119 17.62 -5.97 -0.60
CA PRO A 119 18.45 -5.46 0.52
C PRO A 119 19.94 -5.34 0.22
N GLN A 120 20.49 -6.23 -0.65
CA GLN A 120 21.89 -6.22 -1.02
C GLN A 120 22.18 -5.38 -2.28
N ARG A 121 21.14 -5.04 -3.06
CA ARG A 121 21.28 -4.37 -4.36
C ARG A 121 20.95 -2.88 -4.31
N LEU A 122 20.12 -2.45 -3.35
CA LEU A 122 19.69 -1.07 -3.27
C LEU A 122 20.65 -0.23 -2.42
N HIS A 123 20.95 0.95 -2.91
CA HIS A 123 21.81 1.93 -2.21
C HIS A 123 21.40 3.37 -2.53
N ALA A 124 21.77 4.29 -1.67
CA ALA A 124 21.54 5.72 -1.88
C ALA A 124 22.22 6.20 -3.18
N GLY A 125 21.56 7.12 -3.86
CA GLY A 125 22.00 7.67 -5.14
C GLY A 125 21.55 6.88 -6.37
N GLN A 126 21.12 5.63 -6.22
CA GLN A 126 20.68 4.77 -7.32
C GLN A 126 19.41 5.33 -7.96
N ARG A 127 19.34 5.25 -9.29
CA ARG A 127 18.14 5.63 -10.05
C ARG A 127 16.99 4.67 -9.80
N VAL A 128 15.80 5.23 -9.74
CA VAL A 128 14.55 4.47 -9.67
C VAL A 128 13.52 5.06 -10.63
N ASP A 129 12.87 4.20 -11.42
CA ASP A 129 11.76 4.60 -12.27
C ASP A 129 10.45 4.22 -11.55
N ILE A 130 9.60 5.23 -11.30
CA ILE A 130 8.35 5.09 -10.55
C ILE A 130 7.19 5.48 -11.44
N GLU A 131 6.25 4.57 -11.61
CA GLU A 131 5.03 4.79 -12.38
C GLU A 131 3.81 4.81 -11.46
N GLY A 132 2.99 5.84 -11.56
CA GLY A 132 1.80 6.02 -10.72
C GLY A 132 1.56 7.48 -10.36
N PRO A 133 0.85 7.75 -9.24
CA PRO A 133 0.29 6.78 -8.28
C PRO A 133 -1.03 6.15 -8.74
N TYR A 134 -1.32 4.97 -8.22
CA TYR A 134 -2.52 4.18 -8.50
C TYR A 134 -3.24 3.79 -7.21
N GLY A 135 -4.47 3.27 -7.35
CA GLY A 135 -5.24 2.73 -6.24
C GLY A 135 -6.25 3.71 -5.62
N ARG A 136 -7.18 3.14 -4.88
CA ARG A 136 -8.25 3.85 -4.17
C ARG A 136 -8.41 3.35 -2.73
N PHE A 137 -7.37 2.85 -2.14
CA PHE A 137 -7.37 2.40 -0.74
C PHE A 137 -7.18 3.61 0.18
N ASP A 138 -8.15 4.53 0.17
CA ASP A 138 -8.02 5.84 0.82
C ASP A 138 -8.62 5.92 2.22
N GLY A 139 -9.10 4.79 2.76
CA GLY A 139 -9.72 4.73 4.09
C GLY A 139 -11.01 5.52 4.22
N LYS A 140 -11.58 6.02 3.10
CA LYS A 140 -12.81 6.81 3.09
C LYS A 140 -14.02 5.91 2.98
N GLY A 141 -14.59 5.58 4.10
CA GLY A 141 -15.84 4.84 4.15
C GLY A 141 -17.07 5.74 4.22
N SER A 142 -18.23 5.11 4.35
CA SER A 142 -19.48 5.82 4.61
C SER A 142 -19.47 6.40 6.04
N ARG A 143 -19.84 7.66 6.20
CA ARG A 143 -20.01 8.29 7.54
C ARG A 143 -21.04 7.56 8.43
N ARG A 144 -21.87 6.71 7.85
CA ARG A 144 -22.88 5.91 8.56
C ARG A 144 -22.35 4.55 9.00
N ARG A 145 -21.09 4.22 8.71
CA ARG A 145 -20.43 2.94 9.02
C ARG A 145 -19.20 3.19 9.86
N GLN A 146 -18.96 2.31 10.82
CA GLN A 146 -17.71 2.33 11.57
C GLN A 146 -16.58 1.86 10.64
N GLN A 147 -15.45 2.51 10.74
CA GLN A 147 -14.26 2.14 9.99
C GLN A 147 -13.44 1.15 10.81
N VAL A 148 -13.18 -0.01 10.22
CA VAL A 148 -12.29 -1.02 10.78
C VAL A 148 -11.16 -1.25 9.81
N TRP A 149 -9.95 -1.04 10.27
CA TRP A 149 -8.73 -1.24 9.51
C TRP A 149 -8.05 -2.53 9.95
N VAL A 150 -7.83 -3.44 9.02
CA VAL A 150 -7.22 -4.76 9.30
C VAL A 150 -5.97 -4.90 8.47
N ALA A 151 -4.83 -5.02 9.13
CA ALA A 151 -3.54 -5.23 8.48
C ALA A 151 -2.84 -6.48 8.99
N ALA A 152 -2.06 -7.12 8.12
CA ALA A 152 -1.20 -8.20 8.56
C ALA A 152 0.21 -8.08 7.94
N GLY A 153 1.22 -8.08 8.81
CA GLY A 153 2.63 -7.93 8.43
C GLY A 153 2.86 -6.63 7.63
N VAL A 154 3.53 -6.75 6.48
CA VAL A 154 3.81 -5.59 5.59
C VAL A 154 2.55 -4.95 5.01
N GLY A 155 1.40 -5.61 5.07
CA GLY A 155 0.10 -5.02 4.71
C GLY A 155 -0.31 -3.84 5.59
N VAL A 156 0.48 -3.49 6.60
CA VAL A 156 0.29 -2.26 7.39
C VAL A 156 0.65 -0.99 6.62
N THR A 157 1.42 -1.09 5.53
CA THR A 157 1.98 0.06 4.78
C THR A 157 0.96 1.09 4.33
N PRO A 158 -0.22 0.76 3.75
CA PRO A 158 -1.21 1.77 3.39
C PRO A 158 -1.77 2.48 4.63
N PHE A 159 -1.89 1.79 5.74
CA PHE A 159 -2.40 2.36 6.99
C PHE A 159 -1.37 3.28 7.65
N LEU A 160 -0.07 3.03 7.53
CA LEU A 160 0.95 3.98 7.97
C LEU A 160 0.78 5.32 7.26
N ALA A 161 0.58 5.31 5.94
CA ALA A 161 0.32 6.53 5.18
C ALA A 161 -0.99 7.23 5.60
N LEU A 162 -2.06 6.47 5.82
CA LEU A 162 -3.34 7.00 6.30
C LEU A 162 -3.23 7.62 7.70
N LEU A 163 -2.49 6.98 8.60
CA LEU A 163 -2.24 7.48 9.96
C LEU A 163 -1.35 8.71 9.98
N GLU A 164 -0.29 8.74 9.14
CA GLU A 164 0.55 9.93 8.99
C GLU A 164 -0.27 11.14 8.49
N ALA A 165 -1.22 10.92 7.56
CA ALA A 165 -2.10 11.99 7.08
C ALA A 165 -3.07 12.51 8.15
N ARG A 166 -3.26 11.78 9.25
CA ARG A 166 -4.06 12.18 10.42
C ARG A 166 -3.25 12.85 11.51
N GLN A 167 -1.92 13.03 11.31
CA GLN A 167 -1.09 13.71 12.29
C GLN A 167 -1.37 15.22 12.31
N PRO A 168 -1.29 15.88 13.48
CA PRO A 168 -1.37 17.33 13.58
C PRO A 168 -0.33 18.00 12.66
N GLY A 169 -0.75 19.00 11.89
CA GLY A 169 0.14 19.75 10.99
C GLY A 169 0.37 19.14 9.60
N LEU A 170 0.03 17.86 9.36
CA LEU A 170 0.12 17.22 8.05
C LEU A 170 -1.22 17.18 7.31
N SER A 171 -2.30 17.52 7.97
CA SER A 171 -3.65 17.54 7.41
C SER A 171 -3.77 18.62 6.34
N THR A 172 -3.65 18.25 5.08
CA THR A 172 -3.90 19.12 3.91
C THR A 172 -5.41 19.28 3.68
N GLY A 173 -6.11 20.01 4.56
CA GLY A 173 -7.49 20.42 4.42
C GLY A 173 -8.50 19.27 4.21
N ARG A 174 -9.47 19.09 5.09
CA ARG A 174 -10.41 17.96 5.22
C ARG A 174 -9.73 16.64 5.62
N SER A 175 -9.11 16.63 6.76
CA SER A 175 -8.83 15.40 7.50
C SER A 175 -10.14 14.62 7.57
N ASP A 176 -10.16 13.40 7.04
CA ASP A 176 -11.29 12.49 7.24
C ASP A 176 -11.28 12.12 8.74
N SER A 177 -12.07 12.85 9.51
CA SER A 177 -12.19 12.70 10.95
C SER A 177 -13.07 11.50 11.34
N THR A 178 -13.38 10.61 10.38
CA THR A 178 -14.18 9.41 10.66
C THR A 178 -13.41 8.52 11.63
N PRO A 179 -13.96 8.20 12.82
CA PRO A 179 -13.31 7.30 13.76
C PRO A 179 -13.02 5.95 13.10
N ALA A 180 -11.83 5.41 13.37
CA ALA A 180 -11.41 4.12 12.88
C ALA A 180 -10.84 3.28 14.02
N HIS A 181 -10.92 1.95 13.89
CA HIS A 181 -10.30 0.98 14.78
C HIS A 181 -9.29 0.17 13.98
N MET A 182 -8.07 0.04 14.48
CA MET A 182 -6.99 -0.69 13.82
C MET A 182 -6.79 -2.06 14.47
N HIS A 183 -6.83 -3.11 13.65
CA HIS A 183 -6.47 -4.47 14.03
C HIS A 183 -5.20 -4.86 13.26
N TYR A 184 -4.14 -5.15 13.99
CA TYR A 184 -2.86 -5.49 13.40
C TYR A 184 -2.43 -6.91 13.76
N CYS A 185 -2.26 -7.76 12.74
CA CYS A 185 -1.80 -9.13 12.88
C CYS A 185 -0.32 -9.22 12.54
N THR A 186 0.46 -9.79 13.43
CA THR A 186 1.90 -10.02 13.22
C THR A 186 2.31 -11.41 13.67
N ARG A 187 3.41 -11.92 13.13
CA ARG A 187 3.97 -13.20 13.54
C ARG A 187 4.48 -13.15 14.97
N ASP A 188 5.24 -12.11 15.32
CA ASP A 188 5.78 -11.90 16.67
C ASP A 188 5.84 -10.40 16.96
N ALA A 189 4.98 -9.93 17.86
CA ALA A 189 4.88 -8.52 18.24
C ALA A 189 6.19 -7.98 18.88
N ARG A 190 6.97 -8.84 19.52
CA ARG A 190 8.23 -8.45 20.17
C ARG A 190 9.36 -8.16 19.17
N ARG A 191 9.24 -8.72 17.96
CA ARG A 191 10.25 -8.62 16.89
C ARG A 191 9.76 -7.83 15.68
N ASP A 192 8.55 -7.31 15.75
CA ASP A 192 7.96 -6.58 14.63
C ASP A 192 8.51 -5.15 14.56
N PRO A 193 9.31 -4.82 13.56
CA PRO A 193 9.96 -3.52 13.48
C PRO A 193 9.00 -2.36 13.14
N LEU A 194 7.80 -2.67 12.65
CA LEU A 194 6.80 -1.67 12.30
C LEU A 194 5.83 -1.36 13.44
N LEU A 195 5.76 -2.23 14.46
CA LEU A 195 4.76 -2.11 15.52
C LEU A 195 4.91 -0.83 16.34
N ALA A 196 6.13 -0.48 16.75
CA ALA A 196 6.35 0.74 17.53
C ALA A 196 5.93 2.01 16.76
N ARG A 197 6.26 2.08 15.46
CA ARG A 197 5.80 3.17 14.57
C ARG A 197 4.28 3.19 14.48
N LEU A 198 3.65 2.04 14.26
CA LEU A 198 2.20 1.92 14.18
C LEU A 198 1.52 2.41 15.45
N GLN A 199 2.01 1.98 16.63
CA GLN A 199 1.49 2.40 17.92
C GLN A 199 1.57 3.92 18.11
N ALA A 200 2.72 4.52 17.81
CA ALA A 200 2.93 5.96 17.89
C ALA A 200 1.98 6.73 16.97
N LEU A 201 1.85 6.30 15.72
CA LEU A 201 0.97 6.94 14.74
C LEU A 201 -0.51 6.81 15.11
N CYS A 202 -0.94 5.67 15.64
CA CYS A 202 -2.31 5.47 16.12
C CYS A 202 -2.64 6.40 17.29
N ALA A 203 -1.72 6.53 18.25
CA ALA A 203 -1.91 7.38 19.43
C ALA A 203 -1.92 8.88 19.09
N GLN A 204 -1.12 9.30 18.11
CA GLN A 204 -0.99 10.71 17.72
C GLN A 204 -1.99 11.14 16.64
N ALA A 205 -2.72 10.21 16.02
CA ALA A 205 -3.74 10.54 15.03
C ALA A 205 -4.87 11.38 15.63
N VAL A 206 -5.49 12.21 14.79
CA VAL A 206 -6.64 13.03 15.19
C VAL A 206 -7.85 12.69 14.31
N PRO A 207 -8.90 12.05 14.90
CA PRO A 207 -8.97 11.49 16.26
C PRO A 207 -8.02 10.30 16.44
N PRO A 208 -7.63 9.97 17.69
CA PRO A 208 -6.82 8.79 17.98
C PRO A 208 -7.46 7.52 17.44
N VAL A 209 -6.63 6.59 16.95
CA VAL A 209 -7.09 5.31 16.38
C VAL A 209 -6.78 4.20 17.38
N PRO A 210 -7.77 3.60 18.04
CA PRO A 210 -7.56 2.44 18.91
C PRO A 210 -6.88 1.31 18.12
N LEU A 211 -5.87 0.68 18.72
CA LEU A 211 -5.08 -0.39 18.12
C LEU A 211 -5.21 -1.69 18.91
N ALA A 212 -5.67 -2.74 18.27
CA ALA A 212 -5.60 -4.11 18.75
C ALA A 212 -4.51 -4.87 18.00
N VAL A 213 -3.63 -5.56 18.73
CA VAL A 213 -2.50 -6.32 18.15
C VAL A 213 -2.72 -7.81 18.41
N TYR A 214 -2.56 -8.60 17.35
CA TYR A 214 -2.68 -10.06 17.37
C TYR A 214 -1.33 -10.67 17.01
N SER A 215 -0.70 -11.30 18.00
CA SER A 215 0.61 -11.93 17.84
C SER A 215 0.48 -13.45 17.76
N GLU A 216 0.84 -14.03 16.62
CA GLU A 216 0.78 -15.48 16.42
C GLU A 216 1.70 -16.22 17.39
N ALA A 217 2.88 -15.68 17.69
CA ALA A 217 3.81 -16.23 18.67
C ALA A 217 3.25 -16.25 20.10
N GLN A 218 2.19 -15.48 20.37
CA GLN A 218 1.47 -15.46 21.64
C GLN A 218 0.13 -16.20 21.56
N GLY A 219 -0.10 -16.96 20.50
CA GLY A 219 -1.34 -17.72 20.28
C GLY A 219 -2.55 -16.87 19.91
N GLN A 220 -2.36 -15.57 19.59
CA GLN A 220 -3.43 -14.65 19.24
C GLN A 220 -3.63 -14.61 17.73
N ARG A 221 -4.84 -14.82 17.27
CA ARG A 221 -5.23 -14.71 15.86
C ARG A 221 -6.51 -13.92 15.74
N LEU A 222 -6.53 -12.98 14.79
CA LEU A 222 -7.75 -12.28 14.43
C LEU A 222 -8.71 -13.23 13.71
N THR A 223 -9.95 -13.23 14.16
CA THR A 223 -11.06 -13.91 13.50
C THR A 223 -12.15 -12.89 13.12
N PRO A 224 -13.05 -13.21 12.17
CA PRO A 224 -14.18 -12.34 11.86
C PRO A 224 -15.03 -11.98 13.08
N GLN A 225 -15.16 -12.90 14.03
CA GLN A 225 -15.92 -12.70 15.27
C GLN A 225 -15.35 -11.57 16.17
N ASP A 226 -14.05 -11.36 16.12
CA ASP A 226 -13.41 -10.26 16.87
C ASP A 226 -13.88 -8.89 16.37
N LEU A 227 -14.32 -8.79 15.11
CA LEU A 227 -14.83 -7.57 14.51
C LEU A 227 -16.32 -7.36 14.75
N GLU A 228 -17.06 -8.43 15.07
CA GLU A 228 -18.50 -8.36 15.39
C GLU A 228 -18.79 -7.62 16.71
N ALA A 229 -17.79 -7.46 17.57
CA ALA A 229 -17.92 -6.67 18.79
C ALA A 229 -18.18 -5.18 18.51
N ALA A 230 -17.89 -4.70 17.30
CA ALA A 230 -18.21 -3.33 16.90
C ALA A 230 -19.69 -3.22 16.51
N PRO A 231 -20.48 -2.35 17.16
CA PRO A 231 -21.91 -2.25 16.89
C PRO A 231 -22.19 -1.62 15.52
N GLY A 232 -23.11 -2.22 14.75
CA GLY A 232 -23.65 -1.65 13.52
C GLY A 232 -22.89 -2.02 12.25
N PRO A 233 -23.18 -1.32 11.14
CA PRO A 233 -22.58 -1.63 9.86
C PRO A 233 -21.11 -1.20 9.79
N LEU A 234 -20.24 -2.06 9.28
CA LEU A 234 -18.79 -1.84 9.18
C LEU A 234 -18.33 -1.57 7.75
N ASP A 235 -17.41 -0.63 7.58
CA ASP A 235 -16.52 -0.51 6.41
C ASP A 235 -15.15 -1.06 6.81
N ILE A 236 -14.83 -2.26 6.33
CA ILE A 236 -13.57 -2.94 6.65
C ILE A 236 -12.57 -2.70 5.51
N TRP A 237 -11.44 -2.12 5.86
CA TRP A 237 -10.30 -1.93 4.97
C TRP A 237 -9.24 -2.96 5.32
N PHE A 238 -8.97 -3.87 4.38
CA PHE A 238 -8.05 -5.00 4.60
C PHE A 238 -6.86 -4.95 3.67
N CYS A 239 -5.65 -5.09 4.24
CA CYS A 239 -4.43 -5.35 3.50
C CYS A 239 -3.59 -6.39 4.24
N GLY A 240 -3.33 -7.53 3.59
CA GLY A 240 -2.61 -8.65 4.20
C GLY A 240 -2.70 -9.94 3.38
N PRO A 241 -2.36 -11.08 4.00
CA PRO A 241 -2.36 -12.38 3.34
C PRO A 241 -3.75 -12.79 2.83
N GLN A 242 -3.76 -13.46 1.69
CA GLN A 242 -4.98 -13.86 1.00
C GLN A 242 -5.93 -14.64 1.89
N GLY A 243 -5.44 -15.62 2.66
CA GLY A 243 -6.30 -16.49 3.49
C GLY A 243 -7.12 -15.71 4.53
N LEU A 244 -6.55 -14.69 5.18
CA LEU A 244 -7.30 -13.84 6.09
C LEU A 244 -8.30 -12.96 5.32
N GLY A 245 -7.89 -12.44 4.15
CA GLY A 245 -8.78 -11.66 3.29
C GLY A 245 -9.98 -12.46 2.78
N ASP A 246 -9.78 -13.72 2.47
CA ASP A 246 -10.84 -14.62 2.01
C ASP A 246 -11.81 -14.98 3.15
N ALA A 247 -11.32 -15.23 4.36
CA ALA A 247 -12.15 -15.43 5.54
C ALA A 247 -13.03 -14.21 5.86
N LEU A 248 -12.46 -13.01 5.80
CA LEU A 248 -13.23 -11.77 5.97
C LEU A 248 -14.25 -11.57 4.85
N HIS A 249 -13.89 -11.92 3.60
CA HIS A 249 -14.78 -11.79 2.46
C HIS A 249 -15.97 -12.75 2.54
N GLU A 250 -15.71 -14.01 2.91
CA GLU A 250 -16.76 -15.02 3.09
C GLU A 250 -17.75 -14.58 4.18
N HIS A 251 -17.24 -14.09 5.30
CA HIS A 251 -18.08 -13.59 6.37
C HIS A 251 -18.92 -12.36 5.93
N ALA A 252 -18.33 -11.44 5.16
CA ALA A 252 -19.02 -10.27 4.64
C ALA A 252 -20.11 -10.59 3.59
N ARG A 253 -20.10 -11.77 3.00
CA ARG A 253 -21.16 -12.26 2.07
C ARG A 253 -22.38 -12.81 2.79
N GLY A 254 -22.27 -13.11 4.07
CA GLY A 254 -23.37 -13.56 4.92
C GLY A 254 -24.35 -12.42 5.24
N PRO A 255 -25.21 -12.61 6.23
CA PRO A 255 -26.17 -11.60 6.69
C PRO A 255 -25.49 -10.40 7.40
N SER A 256 -24.17 -10.40 7.45
CA SER A 256 -23.36 -9.35 8.08
C SER A 256 -23.51 -8.02 7.35
N PRO A 257 -23.67 -6.91 8.06
CA PRO A 257 -23.75 -5.57 7.46
C PRO A 257 -22.38 -5.00 7.06
N TRP A 258 -21.40 -5.84 6.74
CA TRP A 258 -20.03 -5.43 6.41
C TRP A 258 -19.87 -5.07 4.95
N ARG A 259 -19.01 -4.09 4.71
CA ARG A 259 -18.47 -3.77 3.40
C ARG A 259 -16.96 -3.95 3.44
N LEU A 260 -16.43 -4.87 2.66
CA LEU A 260 -15.00 -5.16 2.61
C LEU A 260 -14.35 -4.44 1.43
N HIS A 261 -13.34 -3.63 1.75
CA HIS A 261 -12.41 -3.02 0.80
C HIS A 261 -11.07 -3.72 0.97
N ARG A 262 -10.58 -4.36 -0.07
CA ARG A 262 -9.28 -5.04 0.00
C ARG A 262 -8.36 -4.61 -1.13
N GLU A 263 -7.10 -4.47 -0.80
CA GLU A 263 -6.01 -4.38 -1.75
C GLU A 263 -5.21 -5.67 -1.66
N SER A 264 -5.10 -6.38 -2.78
CA SER A 264 -4.33 -7.62 -2.84
C SER A 264 -3.27 -7.47 -3.91
N PHE A 265 -2.00 -7.50 -3.50
CA PHE A 265 -0.89 -7.67 -4.41
C PHE A 265 -0.57 -9.15 -4.50
N VAL A 266 -0.92 -9.77 -5.62
CA VAL A 266 -0.47 -11.15 -5.91
C VAL A 266 0.99 -11.03 -6.31
N MET A 267 1.88 -11.26 -5.35
CA MET A 267 3.31 -11.42 -5.65
C MET A 267 3.50 -12.77 -6.34
N ARG A 268 3.91 -12.74 -7.58
CA ARG A 268 4.37 -13.91 -8.32
C ARG A 268 5.88 -13.99 -8.25
#